data_4f8dc071bdf2afe3b77a8f3740d52763
#
_entry.id   4f8dc071bdf2afe3b77a8f3740d52763
#
_cell.length_a   1.000
_cell.length_b   1.000
_cell.length_c   1.000
_cell.angle_alpha   90.00
_cell.angle_beta   90.00
_cell.angle_gamma   90.00
#
_symmetry.space_group_name_H-M   'P 1'
#
loop_
_entity.id
_entity.type
_entity.pdbx_description
1 polymer ?
#
loop_
_entity_poly.entity_id
_entity_poly.type
_entity_poly.pdbx_seq_one_letter_code
_entity_poly.pdbx_strand_id
1 'polypeptide(L)'
;MSARNQSLSPIDRASELRLDSAKLALLWQTAQILPLIEGHIGAYEEQLRFLTAESVDSLSTSFEIGERYFLGLARDGGQAFFAWHTKWINEPADEAVKFEGFRTLREVGGSLSEIDLTLAMHAVGLGNWHAKHPCCSRCGSATVSDLGGSVRVCVADSSQHYPRTDPAVIVLVKDSAERILLGHQPIWPEKRFSTFAGFVEPGESFEECVSREVFEEAGVYCNDINYLASQAWPFPASIMIAFEAITDHPDTAKPDGVEITEIAWFSRDEMKSAIASGALLLPPTISVARKMITGWFTAKPGYTAADLIGGEAWRP
;
A
#
# COMPACT_ATOMS: atom_id res chain seq x y z
N MET A 1 24.79 -0.59 3.08
CA MET A 1 23.73 -1.49 2.57
C MET A 1 24.24 -2.20 1.32
N SER A 2 24.34 -3.52 1.35
CA SER A 2 24.65 -4.32 0.16
C SER A 2 23.61 -4.03 -0.91
N ALA A 3 24.04 -3.86 -2.17
CA ALA A 3 23.15 -3.78 -3.31
C ALA A 3 22.11 -4.92 -3.19
N ARG A 4 20.86 -4.57 -2.89
CA ARG A 4 19.79 -5.56 -2.88
C ARG A 4 19.77 -6.19 -4.26
N ASN A 5 20.00 -7.49 -4.33
CA ASN A 5 19.54 -8.27 -5.46
C ASN A 5 18.06 -7.91 -5.62
N GLN A 6 17.75 -7.08 -6.61
CA GLN A 6 16.36 -6.80 -6.98
C GLN A 6 15.85 -8.11 -7.57
N SER A 7 15.27 -8.95 -6.71
CA SER A 7 14.54 -10.11 -7.22
C SER A 7 13.41 -9.58 -8.09
N LEU A 8 13.26 -10.14 -9.27
CA LEU A 8 12.10 -9.85 -10.11
C LEU A 8 10.84 -10.17 -9.28
N SER A 9 9.80 -9.35 -9.43
CA SER A 9 8.49 -9.64 -8.83
C SER A 9 8.11 -11.11 -9.11
N PRO A 10 7.53 -11.84 -8.15
CA PRO A 10 7.07 -13.21 -8.37
C PRO A 10 5.97 -13.30 -9.45
N ILE A 11 5.34 -12.16 -9.76
CA ILE A 11 4.30 -12.04 -10.79
C ILE A 11 4.86 -11.28 -11.99
N ASP A 12 4.74 -11.91 -13.18
CA ASP A 12 4.92 -11.25 -14.46
C ASP A 12 3.63 -10.52 -14.84
N ARG A 13 3.71 -9.23 -15.04
CA ARG A 13 2.55 -8.41 -15.44
C ARG A 13 2.08 -8.73 -16.87
N ALA A 14 2.91 -9.39 -17.69
CA ALA A 14 2.64 -9.88 -19.03
C ALA A 14 1.78 -8.89 -19.84
N SER A 15 2.27 -7.66 -19.97
CA SER A 15 1.50 -6.53 -20.52
C SER A 15 1.07 -6.77 -21.98
N GLU A 16 1.81 -7.55 -22.73
CA GLU A 16 1.51 -7.94 -24.09
C GLU A 16 0.22 -8.78 -24.21
N LEU A 17 -0.11 -9.55 -23.17
CA LEU A 17 -1.33 -10.36 -23.15
C LEU A 17 -2.60 -9.50 -23.04
N ARG A 18 -2.48 -8.29 -22.48
CA ARG A 18 -3.62 -7.38 -22.30
C ARG A 18 -4.22 -6.88 -23.61
N LEU A 19 -3.44 -6.94 -24.70
CA LEU A 19 -3.86 -6.56 -26.05
C LEU A 19 -4.74 -7.63 -26.72
N ASP A 20 -4.78 -8.87 -26.18
CA ASP A 20 -5.50 -10.01 -26.75
C ASP A 20 -6.65 -10.42 -25.82
N SER A 21 -7.82 -9.85 -26.02
CA SER A 21 -9.01 -10.13 -25.23
C SER A 21 -9.46 -11.60 -25.32
N ALA A 22 -9.26 -12.26 -26.48
CA ALA A 22 -9.60 -13.67 -26.66
C ALA A 22 -8.67 -14.55 -25.81
N LYS A 23 -7.38 -14.25 -25.78
CA LYS A 23 -6.43 -14.96 -24.94
C LYS A 23 -6.69 -14.73 -23.44
N LEU A 24 -7.03 -13.51 -23.03
CA LEU A 24 -7.44 -13.23 -21.65
C LEU A 24 -8.71 -14.02 -21.26
N ALA A 25 -9.67 -14.16 -22.17
CA ALA A 25 -10.88 -14.94 -21.93
C ALA A 25 -10.56 -16.44 -21.77
N LEU A 26 -9.61 -16.98 -22.52
CA LEU A 26 -9.13 -18.36 -22.35
C LEU A 26 -8.39 -18.55 -21.03
N LEU A 27 -7.49 -17.63 -20.68
CA LEU A 27 -6.76 -17.67 -19.42
C LEU A 27 -7.69 -17.61 -18.21
N TRP A 28 -8.77 -16.85 -18.28
CA TRP A 28 -9.77 -16.75 -17.22
C TRP A 28 -10.35 -18.13 -16.83
N GLN A 29 -10.54 -19.04 -17.78
CA GLN A 29 -11.14 -20.34 -17.52
C GLN A 29 -10.32 -21.23 -16.56
N THR A 30 -9.00 -21.00 -16.50
CA THR A 30 -8.06 -21.77 -15.67
C THR A 30 -7.36 -20.92 -14.63
N ALA A 31 -7.75 -19.65 -14.51
CA ALA A 31 -7.12 -18.69 -13.60
C ALA A 31 -7.50 -18.94 -12.13
N GLN A 32 -6.63 -18.46 -11.25
CA GLN A 32 -6.99 -18.16 -9.88
C GLN A 32 -7.56 -16.73 -9.83
N ILE A 33 -8.78 -16.59 -9.34
CA ILE A 33 -9.55 -15.35 -9.39
C ILE A 33 -9.74 -14.83 -7.97
N LEU A 34 -9.18 -13.65 -7.68
CA LEU A 34 -9.33 -12.96 -6.40
C LEU A 34 -10.62 -12.13 -6.43
N PRO A 35 -11.64 -12.47 -5.62
CA PRO A 35 -12.84 -11.64 -5.52
C PRO A 35 -12.53 -10.36 -4.75
N LEU A 36 -13.10 -9.25 -5.24
CA LEU A 36 -12.94 -7.91 -4.70
C LEU A 36 -14.31 -7.22 -4.62
N ILE A 37 -14.71 -6.80 -3.42
CA ILE A 37 -15.97 -6.13 -3.14
C ILE A 37 -15.70 -4.92 -2.25
N GLU A 38 -15.97 -3.71 -2.73
CA GLU A 38 -15.85 -2.47 -1.94
C GLU A 38 -14.50 -2.33 -1.20
N GLY A 39 -13.41 -2.68 -1.87
CA GLY A 39 -12.07 -2.62 -1.29
C GLY A 39 -11.68 -3.80 -0.39
N HIS A 40 -12.61 -4.73 -0.14
CA HIS A 40 -12.35 -5.99 0.57
C HIS A 40 -11.99 -7.08 -0.43
N ILE A 41 -11.00 -7.88 -0.11
CA ILE A 41 -10.50 -9.01 -0.91
C ILE A 41 -10.88 -10.33 -0.26
N GLY A 42 -11.14 -11.35 -1.06
CA GLY A 42 -11.33 -12.70 -0.54
C GLY A 42 -10.09 -13.15 0.24
N ALA A 43 -10.25 -13.38 1.54
CA ALA A 43 -9.17 -13.84 2.40
C ALA A 43 -9.73 -14.67 3.55
N TYR A 44 -8.97 -15.68 3.95
CA TYR A 44 -9.22 -16.48 5.12
C TYR A 44 -7.92 -16.65 5.91
N GLU A 45 -7.96 -16.31 7.20
CA GLU A 45 -6.77 -16.24 8.05
C GLU A 45 -5.67 -15.38 7.38
N GLU A 46 -4.51 -15.95 7.09
CA GLU A 46 -3.32 -15.29 6.55
C GLU A 46 -3.11 -15.54 5.05
N GLN A 47 -4.15 -15.98 4.32
CA GLN A 47 -4.05 -16.36 2.91
C GLN A 47 -5.17 -15.73 2.08
N LEU A 48 -4.87 -15.45 0.81
CA LEU A 48 -5.88 -15.07 -0.15
C LEU A 48 -6.77 -16.28 -0.51
N ARG A 49 -8.06 -16.01 -0.66
CA ARG A 49 -9.06 -16.97 -1.11
C ARG A 49 -9.34 -16.75 -2.59
N PHE A 50 -8.85 -17.64 -3.42
CA PHE A 50 -9.11 -17.61 -4.85
C PHE A 50 -10.34 -18.44 -5.21
N LEU A 51 -11.05 -17.99 -6.25
CA LEU A 51 -12.15 -18.68 -6.91
C LEU A 51 -11.70 -19.24 -8.25
N THR A 52 -12.43 -20.23 -8.77
CA THR A 52 -12.35 -20.64 -10.17
C THR A 52 -13.39 -19.90 -11.01
N ALA A 53 -13.30 -19.91 -12.33
CA ALA A 53 -14.30 -19.32 -13.23
C ALA A 53 -15.70 -19.92 -12.98
N GLU A 54 -15.78 -21.24 -12.80
CA GLU A 54 -17.05 -21.93 -12.46
C GLU A 54 -17.64 -21.45 -11.14
N SER A 55 -16.79 -21.24 -10.12
CA SER A 55 -17.22 -20.68 -8.84
C SER A 55 -17.78 -19.26 -8.97
N VAL A 56 -17.15 -18.41 -9.80
CA VAL A 56 -17.64 -17.05 -10.09
C VAL A 56 -19.01 -17.12 -10.78
N ASP A 57 -19.15 -17.99 -11.78
CA ASP A 57 -20.43 -18.17 -12.51
C ASP A 57 -21.56 -18.65 -11.58
N SER A 58 -21.25 -19.52 -10.61
CA SER A 58 -22.22 -19.98 -9.61
C SER A 58 -22.73 -18.88 -8.66
N LEU A 59 -21.98 -17.79 -8.51
CA LEU A 59 -22.31 -16.63 -7.67
C LEU A 59 -23.16 -15.57 -8.39
N SER A 60 -23.52 -15.79 -9.66
CA SER A 60 -24.29 -14.85 -10.50
C SER A 60 -25.67 -14.47 -9.98
N THR A 61 -26.23 -15.22 -9.03
CA THR A 61 -27.48 -14.89 -8.34
C THR A 61 -27.32 -13.91 -7.18
N SER A 62 -26.10 -13.81 -6.63
CA SER A 62 -25.78 -12.98 -5.47
C SER A 62 -25.02 -11.72 -5.85
N PHE A 63 -24.23 -11.79 -6.91
CA PHE A 63 -23.33 -10.72 -7.34
C PHE A 63 -23.56 -10.30 -8.78
N GLU A 64 -23.31 -9.02 -9.09
CA GLU A 64 -23.28 -8.52 -10.46
C GLU A 64 -22.16 -9.21 -11.26
N ILE A 65 -22.23 -9.16 -12.60
CA ILE A 65 -21.19 -9.69 -13.49
C ILE A 65 -19.81 -9.11 -13.13
N GLY A 66 -19.78 -7.83 -12.74
CA GLY A 66 -18.56 -7.14 -12.34
C GLY A 66 -17.55 -6.91 -13.47
N GLU A 67 -16.37 -6.48 -13.10
CA GLU A 67 -15.24 -6.25 -14.00
C GLU A 67 -14.11 -7.26 -13.69
N ARG A 68 -13.35 -7.65 -14.73
CA ARG A 68 -12.24 -8.60 -14.64
C ARG A 68 -10.93 -7.85 -14.85
N TYR A 69 -10.00 -7.94 -13.90
CA TYR A 69 -8.69 -7.33 -14.03
C TYR A 69 -7.61 -8.41 -14.10
N PHE A 70 -6.85 -8.42 -15.17
CA PHE A 70 -5.71 -9.32 -15.31
C PHE A 70 -4.55 -8.85 -14.44
N LEU A 71 -4.18 -9.65 -13.44
CA LEU A 71 -3.12 -9.31 -12.49
C LEU A 71 -1.74 -9.78 -12.95
N GLY A 72 -1.68 -10.78 -13.83
CA GLY A 72 -0.44 -11.32 -14.39
C GLY A 72 -0.36 -12.84 -14.32
N LEU A 73 0.86 -13.35 -14.57
CA LEU A 73 1.22 -14.76 -14.53
C LEU A 73 2.23 -15.01 -13.41
N ALA A 74 2.13 -16.14 -12.70
CA ALA A 74 3.20 -16.61 -11.84
C ALA A 74 4.45 -16.92 -12.67
N ARG A 75 5.63 -16.46 -12.24
CA ARG A 75 6.87 -16.70 -12.99
C ARG A 75 7.35 -18.14 -12.94
N ASP A 76 6.99 -18.88 -11.91
CA ASP A 76 7.43 -20.26 -11.66
C ASP A 76 6.59 -21.33 -12.35
N GLY A 77 5.41 -20.99 -12.85
CA GLY A 77 4.51 -21.99 -13.42
C GLY A 77 3.49 -21.46 -14.43
N GLY A 78 3.52 -20.16 -14.73
CA GLY A 78 2.60 -19.56 -15.71
C GLY A 78 1.14 -19.51 -15.26
N GLN A 79 0.81 -19.81 -13.98
CA GLN A 79 -0.54 -19.69 -13.45
C GLN A 79 -1.04 -18.25 -13.64
N ALA A 80 -2.21 -18.11 -14.29
CA ALA A 80 -2.84 -16.81 -14.48
C ALA A 80 -3.62 -16.38 -13.23
N PHE A 81 -3.53 -15.08 -12.93
CA PHE A 81 -4.28 -14.45 -11.85
C PHE A 81 -5.14 -13.30 -12.37
N PHE A 82 -6.37 -13.26 -11.90
CA PHE A 82 -7.30 -12.15 -12.13
C PHE A 82 -7.88 -11.66 -10.81
N ALA A 83 -8.33 -10.40 -10.80
CA ALA A 83 -9.30 -9.94 -9.83
C ALA A 83 -10.69 -9.90 -10.48
N TRP A 84 -11.69 -10.25 -9.70
CA TRP A 84 -13.10 -10.08 -10.04
C TRP A 84 -13.69 -9.02 -9.12
N HIS A 85 -13.83 -7.80 -9.64
CA HIS A 85 -14.38 -6.66 -8.93
C HIS A 85 -15.88 -6.58 -9.17
N THR A 86 -16.66 -6.86 -8.15
CA THR A 86 -18.12 -6.98 -8.25
C THR A 86 -18.83 -6.26 -7.10
N LYS A 87 -20.17 -6.31 -7.13
CA LYS A 87 -21.07 -5.78 -6.10
C LYS A 87 -22.16 -6.78 -5.82
N TRP A 88 -22.76 -6.67 -4.66
CA TRP A 88 -23.96 -7.42 -4.33
C TRP A 88 -25.16 -6.97 -5.20
N ILE A 89 -25.95 -7.93 -5.72
CA ILE A 89 -27.26 -7.65 -6.33
C ILE A 89 -28.27 -7.24 -5.25
N ASN A 90 -28.28 -8.01 -4.15
CA ASN A 90 -29.07 -7.70 -2.96
C ASN A 90 -28.09 -7.66 -1.77
N GLU A 91 -27.67 -6.48 -1.42
CA GLU A 91 -26.68 -6.27 -0.37
C GLU A 91 -27.22 -6.71 1.00
N PRO A 92 -26.52 -7.60 1.74
CA PRO A 92 -26.86 -7.92 3.12
C PRO A 92 -26.83 -6.68 4.02
N ALA A 93 -27.84 -6.53 4.87
CA ALA A 93 -27.90 -5.43 5.83
C ALA A 93 -26.87 -5.57 6.97
N ASP A 94 -26.45 -6.79 7.27
CA ASP A 94 -25.44 -7.10 8.28
C ASP A 94 -24.05 -7.15 7.63
N GLU A 95 -23.16 -6.25 8.04
CA GLU A 95 -21.78 -6.16 7.52
C GLU A 95 -20.97 -7.44 7.78
N ALA A 96 -21.23 -8.15 8.90
CA ALA A 96 -20.55 -9.40 9.18
C ALA A 96 -20.91 -10.49 8.16
N VAL A 97 -22.14 -10.49 7.68
CA VAL A 97 -22.60 -11.38 6.58
C VAL A 97 -22.10 -10.89 5.24
N LYS A 98 -22.15 -9.57 4.99
CA LYS A 98 -21.68 -8.94 3.75
C LYS A 98 -20.22 -9.26 3.45
N PHE A 99 -19.36 -9.22 4.47
CA PHE A 99 -17.94 -9.43 4.34
C PHE A 99 -17.44 -10.77 4.91
N GLU A 100 -18.33 -11.75 5.05
CA GLU A 100 -17.92 -13.11 5.43
C GLU A 100 -16.93 -13.69 4.41
N GLY A 101 -15.73 -14.06 4.86
CA GLY A 101 -14.66 -14.52 3.99
C GLY A 101 -13.95 -13.44 3.18
N PHE A 102 -14.19 -12.17 3.51
CA PHE A 102 -13.49 -11.00 2.97
C PHE A 102 -12.77 -10.23 4.06
N ARG A 103 -11.66 -9.60 3.71
CA ARG A 103 -10.87 -8.73 4.59
C ARG A 103 -10.35 -7.53 3.83
N THR A 104 -10.09 -6.45 4.53
CA THR A 104 -9.33 -5.35 3.95
C THR A 104 -7.86 -5.73 3.80
N LEU A 105 -7.19 -5.16 2.81
CA LEU A 105 -5.74 -5.35 2.66
C LEU A 105 -4.95 -4.84 3.88
N ARG A 106 -5.50 -3.89 4.63
CA ARG A 106 -4.88 -3.38 5.87
C ARG A 106 -4.85 -4.45 6.96
N GLU A 107 -5.91 -5.26 7.09
CA GLU A 107 -6.02 -6.30 8.10
C GLU A 107 -5.07 -7.47 7.83
N VAL A 108 -4.97 -7.92 6.57
CA VAL A 108 -4.25 -9.16 6.24
C VAL A 108 -2.88 -8.95 5.61
N GLY A 109 -2.59 -7.77 5.09
CA GLY A 109 -1.39 -7.56 4.27
C GLY A 109 -0.06 -7.78 4.99
N GLY A 110 -0.04 -7.71 6.33
CA GLY A 110 1.15 -7.97 7.13
C GLY A 110 1.53 -9.45 7.24
N SER A 111 0.56 -10.35 7.04
CA SER A 111 0.72 -11.80 7.15
C SER A 111 0.76 -12.52 5.79
N LEU A 112 0.34 -11.84 4.71
CA LEU A 112 0.32 -12.43 3.37
C LEU A 112 1.73 -12.80 2.86
N SER A 113 1.80 -13.88 2.08
CA SER A 113 3.00 -14.22 1.31
C SER A 113 3.38 -13.10 0.34
N GLU A 114 4.63 -13.08 -0.16
CA GLU A 114 5.08 -12.07 -1.13
C GLU A 114 4.23 -12.08 -2.42
N ILE A 115 3.85 -13.28 -2.89
CA ILE A 115 2.97 -13.43 -4.07
C ILE A 115 1.59 -12.87 -3.78
N ASP A 116 0.98 -13.29 -2.69
CA ASP A 116 -0.37 -12.85 -2.30
C ASP A 116 -0.41 -11.35 -2.08
N LEU A 117 0.57 -10.80 -1.38
CA LEU A 117 0.67 -9.35 -1.17
C LEU A 117 0.79 -8.59 -2.50
N THR A 118 1.60 -9.09 -3.44
CA THR A 118 1.75 -8.48 -4.77
C THR A 118 0.43 -8.48 -5.54
N LEU A 119 -0.31 -9.59 -5.52
CA LEU A 119 -1.62 -9.72 -6.16
C LEU A 119 -2.66 -8.82 -5.49
N ALA A 120 -2.74 -8.84 -4.16
CA ALA A 120 -3.68 -8.04 -3.39
C ALA A 120 -3.46 -6.53 -3.58
N MET A 121 -2.22 -6.05 -3.52
CA MET A 121 -1.86 -4.65 -3.79
C MET A 121 -2.32 -4.20 -5.18
N HIS A 122 -2.11 -5.04 -6.19
CA HIS A 122 -2.53 -4.73 -7.55
C HIS A 122 -4.06 -4.74 -7.70
N ALA A 123 -4.72 -5.77 -7.19
CA ALA A 123 -6.19 -5.89 -7.26
C ALA A 123 -6.89 -4.72 -6.57
N VAL A 124 -6.48 -4.38 -5.33
CA VAL A 124 -7.06 -3.28 -4.56
C VAL A 124 -6.77 -1.93 -5.24
N GLY A 125 -5.54 -1.73 -5.75
CA GLY A 125 -5.18 -0.50 -6.48
C GLY A 125 -6.05 -0.29 -7.72
N LEU A 126 -6.23 -1.33 -8.54
CA LEU A 126 -7.12 -1.28 -9.70
C LEU A 126 -8.58 -1.07 -9.28
N GLY A 127 -9.09 -1.83 -8.31
CA GLY A 127 -10.47 -1.71 -7.85
C GLY A 127 -10.79 -0.31 -7.34
N ASN A 128 -9.91 0.27 -6.51
CA ASN A 128 -10.08 1.63 -6.00
C ASN A 128 -10.10 2.67 -7.14
N TRP A 129 -9.24 2.50 -8.14
CA TRP A 129 -9.21 3.39 -9.28
C TRP A 129 -10.47 3.27 -10.13
N HIS A 130 -10.88 2.04 -10.50
CA HIS A 130 -12.08 1.81 -11.29
C HIS A 130 -13.34 2.34 -10.59
N ALA A 131 -13.47 2.13 -9.30
CA ALA A 131 -14.62 2.61 -8.51
C ALA A 131 -14.74 4.14 -8.51
N LYS A 132 -13.62 4.87 -8.55
CA LYS A 132 -13.58 6.34 -8.47
C LYS A 132 -13.53 7.05 -9.83
N HIS A 133 -13.34 6.31 -10.93
CA HIS A 133 -13.17 6.88 -12.26
C HIS A 133 -14.17 6.31 -13.29
N PRO A 134 -15.48 6.24 -12.97
CA PRO A 134 -16.49 5.73 -13.90
C PRO A 134 -16.73 6.66 -15.10
N CYS A 135 -16.31 7.92 -14.99
CA CYS A 135 -16.53 8.94 -16.01
C CYS A 135 -15.21 9.46 -16.59
N CYS A 136 -15.28 9.86 -17.86
CA CYS A 136 -14.18 10.51 -18.58
C CYS A 136 -13.85 11.88 -17.96
N SER A 137 -12.59 12.13 -17.62
CA SER A 137 -12.15 13.43 -17.08
C SER A 137 -12.18 14.57 -18.09
N ARG A 138 -12.33 14.27 -19.40
CA ARG A 138 -12.37 15.28 -20.48
C ARG A 138 -13.79 15.74 -20.82
N CYS A 139 -14.75 14.80 -20.87
CA CYS A 139 -16.10 15.12 -21.36
C CYS A 139 -17.24 14.68 -20.42
N GLY A 140 -16.93 14.02 -19.30
CA GLY A 140 -17.92 13.54 -18.33
C GLY A 140 -18.70 12.29 -18.75
N SER A 141 -18.51 11.77 -19.99
CA SER A 141 -19.18 10.56 -20.45
C SER A 141 -18.68 9.31 -19.71
N ALA A 142 -19.47 8.25 -19.70
CA ALA A 142 -19.07 6.97 -19.09
C ALA A 142 -17.80 6.42 -19.73
N THR A 143 -17.06 5.67 -18.95
CA THR A 143 -15.89 4.91 -19.41
C THR A 143 -16.12 3.42 -19.22
N VAL A 144 -15.45 2.60 -20.02
CA VAL A 144 -15.46 1.14 -19.91
C VAL A 144 -14.05 0.63 -19.64
N SER A 145 -13.96 -0.48 -18.92
CA SER A 145 -12.70 -1.16 -18.66
C SER A 145 -12.17 -1.84 -19.92
N ASP A 146 -10.88 -1.71 -20.20
CA ASP A 146 -10.21 -2.31 -21.36
C ASP A 146 -8.80 -2.78 -20.97
N LEU A 147 -8.11 -3.45 -21.89
CA LEU A 147 -6.75 -3.98 -21.72
C LEU A 147 -6.57 -4.76 -20.40
N GLY A 148 -7.52 -5.67 -20.13
CA GLY A 148 -7.50 -6.48 -18.91
C GLY A 148 -7.60 -5.67 -17.63
N GLY A 149 -8.32 -4.55 -17.63
CA GLY A 149 -8.51 -3.66 -16.49
C GLY A 149 -7.41 -2.62 -16.28
N SER A 150 -6.40 -2.56 -17.15
CA SER A 150 -5.30 -1.60 -16.99
C SER A 150 -5.59 -0.21 -17.58
N VAL A 151 -6.71 -0.05 -18.30
CA VAL A 151 -7.14 1.19 -18.95
C VAL A 151 -8.66 1.31 -18.82
N ARG A 152 -9.17 2.53 -18.77
CA ARG A 152 -10.57 2.84 -19.03
C ARG A 152 -10.66 3.68 -20.31
N VAL A 153 -11.64 3.37 -21.16
CA VAL A 153 -11.85 4.04 -22.46
C VAL A 153 -13.16 4.79 -22.41
N CYS A 154 -13.15 6.06 -22.82
CA CYS A 154 -14.34 6.88 -22.94
C CYS A 154 -15.24 6.38 -24.08
N VAL A 155 -16.54 6.18 -23.80
CA VAL A 155 -17.51 5.71 -24.81
C VAL A 155 -17.84 6.78 -25.86
N ALA A 156 -17.58 8.05 -25.59
CA ALA A 156 -17.91 9.16 -26.47
C ALA A 156 -16.75 9.60 -27.38
N ASP A 157 -15.53 9.67 -26.85
CA ASP A 157 -14.37 10.23 -27.59
C ASP A 157 -13.18 9.24 -27.70
N SER A 158 -13.34 8.02 -27.20
CA SER A 158 -12.31 6.96 -27.21
C SER A 158 -11.01 7.35 -26.48
N SER A 159 -10.99 8.42 -25.67
CA SER A 159 -9.83 8.77 -24.87
C SER A 159 -9.56 7.70 -23.82
N GLN A 160 -8.28 7.40 -23.62
CA GLN A 160 -7.81 6.44 -22.65
C GLN A 160 -7.45 7.13 -21.34
N HIS A 161 -7.83 6.48 -20.24
CA HIS A 161 -7.50 6.88 -18.87
C HIS A 161 -6.75 5.75 -18.19
N TYR A 162 -5.67 6.11 -17.51
CA TYR A 162 -4.78 5.15 -16.85
C TYR A 162 -4.95 5.20 -15.33
N PRO A 163 -4.61 4.13 -14.62
CA PRO A 163 -4.64 4.11 -13.16
C PRO A 163 -3.82 5.27 -12.58
N ARG A 164 -4.42 5.92 -11.60
CA ARG A 164 -3.75 6.98 -10.85
C ARG A 164 -2.83 6.34 -9.80
N THR A 165 -1.62 6.87 -9.67
CA THR A 165 -0.68 6.54 -8.61
C THR A 165 -0.07 7.84 -8.11
N ASP A 166 -0.37 8.21 -6.86
CA ASP A 166 0.05 9.48 -6.27
C ASP A 166 1.39 9.30 -5.56
N PRO A 167 2.46 10.01 -5.99
CA PRO A 167 3.75 9.92 -5.33
C PRO A 167 3.70 10.64 -3.97
N ALA A 168 4.19 9.96 -2.92
CA ALA A 168 4.40 10.52 -1.61
C ALA A 168 5.76 10.09 -1.07
N VAL A 169 6.49 11.01 -0.49
CA VAL A 169 7.74 10.69 0.21
C VAL A 169 7.43 10.20 1.62
N ILE A 170 8.32 9.36 2.16
CA ILE A 170 8.31 8.95 3.56
C ILE A 170 9.73 8.90 4.06
N VAL A 171 10.01 9.53 5.21
CA VAL A 171 11.36 9.92 5.59
C VAL A 171 11.72 9.43 6.99
N LEU A 172 12.81 8.67 7.10
CA LEU A 172 13.46 8.34 8.36
C LEU A 172 14.50 9.41 8.66
N VAL A 173 14.18 10.36 9.53
CA VAL A 173 15.09 11.43 9.95
C VAL A 173 16.00 10.94 11.07
N LYS A 174 17.31 11.11 10.90
CA LYS A 174 18.33 10.78 11.91
C LYS A 174 19.10 12.02 12.35
N ASP A 175 19.66 11.95 13.55
CA ASP A 175 20.66 12.90 14.02
C ASP A 175 22.08 12.28 14.03
N SER A 176 23.09 13.09 14.39
CA SER A 176 24.49 12.67 14.51
C SER A 176 24.73 11.61 15.61
N ALA A 177 23.81 11.47 16.57
CA ALA A 177 23.85 10.44 17.61
C ALA A 177 23.13 9.14 17.18
N GLU A 178 22.75 9.00 15.92
CA GLU A 178 22.02 7.84 15.37
C GLU A 178 20.63 7.64 16.00
N ARG A 179 20.03 8.68 16.61
CA ARG A 179 18.63 8.64 17.02
C ARG A 179 17.74 8.89 15.81
N ILE A 180 16.51 8.40 15.84
CA ILE A 180 15.48 8.72 14.84
C ILE A 180 14.40 9.62 15.42
N LEU A 181 13.89 10.53 14.60
CA LEU A 181 12.76 11.37 14.93
C LEU A 181 11.48 10.72 14.42
N LEU A 182 10.48 10.60 15.28
CA LEU A 182 9.16 10.11 14.93
C LEU A 182 8.09 11.12 15.34
N GLY A 183 6.98 11.15 14.60
CA GLY A 183 5.84 12.03 14.84
C GLY A 183 4.55 11.26 15.14
N HIS A 184 3.64 11.88 15.87
CA HIS A 184 2.30 11.40 16.19
C HIS A 184 1.25 12.33 15.60
N GLN A 185 0.29 11.77 14.87
CA GLN A 185 -0.89 12.50 14.36
C GLN A 185 -2.08 12.33 15.31
N PRO A 186 -2.88 13.37 15.54
CA PRO A 186 -4.00 13.35 16.51
C PRO A 186 -5.11 12.34 16.14
N ILE A 187 -5.20 11.93 14.87
CA ILE A 187 -6.17 10.93 14.40
C ILE A 187 -5.74 9.50 14.68
N TRP A 188 -4.49 9.28 15.11
CA TRP A 188 -3.99 7.94 15.40
C TRP A 188 -4.30 7.54 16.85
N PRO A 189 -4.29 6.24 17.15
CA PRO A 189 -4.31 5.78 18.53
C PRO A 189 -3.18 6.44 19.34
N GLU A 190 -3.46 6.72 20.60
CA GLU A 190 -2.45 7.24 21.53
C GLU A 190 -1.16 6.43 21.48
N LYS A 191 -0.02 7.08 21.67
CA LYS A 191 1.33 6.48 21.67
C LYS A 191 1.79 5.90 20.32
N ARG A 192 1.01 6.04 19.26
CA ARG A 192 1.43 5.61 17.92
C ARG A 192 2.26 6.70 17.27
N PHE A 193 3.52 6.36 16.97
CA PHE A 193 4.45 7.22 16.26
C PHE A 193 4.87 6.59 14.93
N SER A 194 5.16 7.42 13.95
CA SER A 194 5.63 7.01 12.63
C SER A 194 6.69 7.99 12.10
N THR A 195 7.27 7.63 10.97
CA THR A 195 8.11 8.51 10.15
C THR A 195 7.25 9.55 9.44
N PHE A 196 7.84 10.70 9.08
CA PHE A 196 7.19 11.81 8.37
C PHE A 196 6.89 11.44 6.93
N ALA A 197 5.80 11.95 6.37
CA ALA A 197 5.38 11.59 5.02
C ALA A 197 4.42 12.61 4.42
N GLY A 198 4.65 13.00 3.17
CA GLY A 198 3.75 13.89 2.47
C GLY A 198 3.74 13.70 0.96
N PHE A 199 2.77 14.32 0.31
CA PHE A 199 2.62 14.22 -1.14
C PHE A 199 3.58 15.14 -1.88
N VAL A 200 4.09 14.64 -3.00
CA VAL A 200 4.90 15.44 -3.92
C VAL A 200 4.00 16.44 -4.64
N GLU A 201 4.36 17.72 -4.58
CA GLU A 201 3.65 18.77 -5.29
C GLU A 201 4.11 18.89 -6.75
N PRO A 202 3.24 19.40 -7.65
CA PRO A 202 3.61 19.62 -9.05
C PRO A 202 4.83 20.54 -9.19
N GLY A 203 5.92 20.00 -9.74
CA GLY A 203 7.17 20.73 -9.96
C GLY A 203 8.27 20.46 -8.95
N GLU A 204 7.96 19.75 -7.85
CA GLU A 204 8.97 19.33 -6.89
C GLU A 204 9.75 18.09 -7.37
N SER A 205 11.04 18.03 -7.03
CA SER A 205 11.78 16.78 -6.93
C SER A 205 11.42 16.04 -5.63
N PHE A 206 11.76 14.75 -5.53
CA PHE A 206 11.52 14.00 -4.31
C PHE A 206 12.32 14.54 -3.13
N GLU A 207 13.56 14.99 -3.38
CA GLU A 207 14.43 15.56 -2.36
C GLU A 207 13.92 16.91 -1.84
N GLU A 208 13.34 17.74 -2.71
CA GLU A 208 12.67 18.99 -2.30
C GLU A 208 11.45 18.69 -1.45
N CYS A 209 10.63 17.73 -1.85
CA CYS A 209 9.48 17.27 -1.07
C CYS A 209 9.90 16.74 0.31
N VAL A 210 10.96 15.93 0.40
CA VAL A 210 11.51 15.46 1.68
C VAL A 210 11.88 16.65 2.58
N SER A 211 12.60 17.63 2.03
CA SER A 211 13.04 18.80 2.80
C SER A 211 11.86 19.64 3.29
N ARG A 212 10.86 19.85 2.44
CA ARG A 212 9.65 20.61 2.76
C ARG A 212 8.82 19.92 3.83
N GLU A 213 8.43 18.66 3.61
CA GLU A 213 7.56 17.92 4.51
C GLU A 213 8.18 17.75 5.91
N VAL A 214 9.46 17.41 6.00
CA VAL A 214 10.13 17.29 7.29
C VAL A 214 10.21 18.64 8.00
N PHE A 215 10.43 19.73 7.26
CA PHE A 215 10.45 21.06 7.86
C PHE A 215 9.05 21.50 8.30
N GLU A 216 8.01 21.26 7.51
CA GLU A 216 6.63 21.59 7.84
C GLU A 216 6.14 20.82 9.05
N GLU A 217 6.32 19.49 9.08
CA GLU A 217 5.81 18.61 10.13
C GLU A 217 6.65 18.63 11.43
N ALA A 218 7.97 18.84 11.34
CA ALA A 218 8.89 18.70 12.47
C ALA A 218 9.87 19.85 12.69
N GLY A 219 9.86 20.90 11.88
CA GLY A 219 10.69 22.10 12.06
C GLY A 219 12.21 21.91 11.90
N VAL A 220 12.65 20.78 11.32
CA VAL A 220 14.08 20.49 11.09
C VAL A 220 14.45 20.53 9.63
N TYR A 221 15.64 21.07 9.32
CA TYR A 221 16.23 20.96 8.00
C TYR A 221 17.02 19.68 7.89
N CYS A 222 16.83 18.99 6.76
CA CYS A 222 17.53 17.77 6.44
C CYS A 222 18.61 17.98 5.37
N ASN A 223 19.70 17.26 5.52
CA ASN A 223 20.74 17.07 4.51
C ASN A 223 20.92 15.55 4.25
N ASP A 224 21.87 15.18 3.39
CA ASP A 224 22.18 13.77 3.07
C ASP A 224 20.96 12.91 2.81
N ILE A 225 20.05 13.41 1.94
CA ILE A 225 18.80 12.75 1.59
C ILE A 225 19.09 11.57 0.65
N ASN A 226 18.82 10.35 1.11
CA ASN A 226 19.16 9.12 0.39
C ASN A 226 17.92 8.24 0.16
N TYR A 227 17.68 7.86 -1.09
CA TYR A 227 16.62 6.91 -1.44
C TYR A 227 16.89 5.51 -0.85
N LEU A 228 15.88 4.92 -0.24
CA LEU A 228 15.95 3.59 0.36
C LEU A 228 15.17 2.55 -0.44
N ALA A 229 13.91 2.84 -0.74
CA ALA A 229 12.99 1.90 -1.37
C ALA A 229 11.71 2.61 -1.83
N SER A 230 10.82 1.88 -2.53
CA SER A 230 9.45 2.32 -2.76
C SER A 230 8.46 1.20 -2.44
N GLN A 231 7.22 1.58 -2.12
CA GLN A 231 6.13 0.65 -1.83
C GLN A 231 4.82 1.15 -2.41
N ALA A 232 4.12 0.29 -3.18
CA ALA A 232 2.73 0.53 -3.52
C ALA A 232 1.89 0.62 -2.23
N TRP A 233 1.05 1.65 -2.13
CA TRP A 233 0.20 1.90 -0.97
C TRP A 233 -1.21 2.29 -1.45
N PRO A 234 -2.04 1.29 -1.87
CA PRO A 234 -3.32 1.53 -2.51
C PRO A 234 -4.41 1.95 -1.52
N PHE A 235 -4.12 2.97 -0.70
CA PHE A 235 -5.01 3.55 0.32
C PHE A 235 -5.07 5.09 0.18
N PRO A 236 -5.73 5.61 -0.87
CA PRO A 236 -6.41 4.87 -1.95
C PRO A 236 -5.49 4.53 -3.14
N ALA A 237 -4.41 5.26 -3.42
CA ALA A 237 -3.66 5.16 -4.68
C ALA A 237 -2.21 5.66 -4.58
N SER A 238 -1.57 5.62 -3.42
CA SER A 238 -0.22 6.17 -3.26
C SER A 238 0.87 5.18 -3.69
N ILE A 239 2.02 5.76 -4.08
CA ILE A 239 3.31 5.10 -4.04
C ILE A 239 4.17 5.82 -3.01
N MET A 240 4.57 5.11 -1.97
CA MET A 240 5.45 5.64 -0.93
C MET A 240 6.90 5.51 -1.41
N ILE A 241 7.62 6.62 -1.41
CA ILE A 241 9.03 6.70 -1.84
C ILE A 241 9.85 6.99 -0.59
N ALA A 242 10.54 5.95 -0.10
CA ALA A 242 11.20 5.96 1.20
C ALA A 242 12.60 6.55 1.11
N PHE A 243 12.88 7.48 1.99
CA PHE A 243 14.18 8.16 2.15
C PHE A 243 14.70 8.06 3.58
N GLU A 244 16.00 8.11 3.71
CA GLU A 244 16.71 8.42 4.94
C GLU A 244 17.31 9.82 4.78
N ALA A 245 17.21 10.64 5.83
CA ALA A 245 17.80 11.97 5.84
C ALA A 245 18.45 12.26 7.21
N ILE A 246 19.43 13.17 7.23
CA ILE A 246 20.15 13.55 8.44
C ILE A 246 19.88 15.01 8.75
N THR A 247 19.73 15.34 10.04
CA THR A 247 19.72 16.72 10.51
C THR A 247 20.91 17.02 11.42
N ASP A 248 21.55 18.16 11.20
CA ASP A 248 22.62 18.68 12.06
C ASP A 248 22.07 19.50 13.24
N HIS A 249 20.76 19.80 13.23
CA HIS A 249 20.12 20.67 14.22
C HIS A 249 18.94 19.95 14.92
N PRO A 250 19.18 18.82 15.62
CA PRO A 250 18.10 18.05 16.26
C PRO A 250 17.32 18.83 17.32
N ASP A 251 17.94 19.82 17.94
CA ASP A 251 17.35 20.65 18.99
C ASP A 251 16.30 21.66 18.46
N THR A 252 16.25 21.87 17.14
CA THR A 252 15.20 22.70 16.51
C THR A 252 13.89 21.99 16.33
N ALA A 253 13.87 20.67 16.51
CA ALA A 253 12.71 19.84 16.26
C ALA A 253 11.50 20.30 17.09
N LYS A 254 10.40 20.57 16.38
CA LYS A 254 9.15 21.03 16.96
C LYS A 254 8.00 20.60 16.06
N PRO A 255 6.92 19.98 16.63
CA PRO A 255 5.74 19.64 15.85
C PRO A 255 5.04 20.91 15.35
N ASP A 256 4.38 20.81 14.19
CA ASP A 256 3.56 21.90 13.64
C ASP A 256 2.30 22.17 14.48
N GLY A 257 1.85 21.17 15.26
CA GLY A 257 0.67 21.25 16.14
C GLY A 257 -0.66 21.08 15.42
N VAL A 258 -0.65 20.76 14.12
CA VAL A 258 -1.85 20.57 13.28
C VAL A 258 -1.90 19.13 12.75
N GLU A 259 -0.95 18.75 11.91
CA GLU A 259 -0.81 17.38 11.41
C GLU A 259 -0.03 16.51 12.37
N ILE A 260 1.06 17.04 12.90
CA ILE A 260 1.89 16.37 13.90
C ILE A 260 1.76 17.12 15.23
N THR A 261 1.17 16.48 16.21
CA THR A 261 0.94 17.09 17.54
C THR A 261 2.04 16.75 18.54
N GLU A 262 2.74 15.65 18.34
CA GLU A 262 3.86 15.22 19.18
C GLU A 262 5.00 14.69 18.33
N ILE A 263 6.24 14.99 18.72
CA ILE A 263 7.43 14.39 18.16
C ILE A 263 8.34 13.89 19.27
N ALA A 264 9.12 12.86 18.98
CA ALA A 264 10.12 12.33 19.90
C ALA A 264 11.34 11.79 19.18
N TRP A 265 12.52 12.06 19.73
CA TRP A 265 13.75 11.40 19.36
C TRP A 265 13.88 10.06 20.10
N PHE A 266 14.25 9.02 19.39
CA PHE A 266 14.48 7.69 19.96
C PHE A 266 15.87 7.18 19.61
N SER A 267 16.67 6.88 20.63
CA SER A 267 17.76 5.92 20.51
C SER A 267 17.19 4.49 20.46
N ARG A 268 18.01 3.53 20.10
CA ARG A 268 17.56 2.11 20.05
C ARG A 268 17.15 1.58 21.42
N ASP A 269 17.86 1.98 22.49
CA ASP A 269 17.54 1.56 23.87
C ASP A 269 16.24 2.18 24.38
N GLU A 270 16.02 3.46 24.11
CA GLU A 270 14.77 4.15 24.46
C GLU A 270 13.60 3.55 23.71
N MET A 271 13.74 3.27 22.40
CA MET A 271 12.70 2.60 21.62
C MET A 271 12.36 1.22 22.16
N LYS A 272 13.38 0.37 22.44
CA LYS A 272 13.20 -0.94 23.03
C LYS A 272 12.45 -0.88 24.35
N SER A 273 12.84 0.04 25.23
CA SER A 273 12.21 0.24 26.54
C SER A 273 10.78 0.75 26.41
N ALA A 274 10.52 1.69 25.51
CA ALA A 274 9.20 2.27 25.27
C ALA A 274 8.22 1.24 24.69
N ILE A 275 8.68 0.38 23.79
CA ILE A 275 7.84 -0.73 23.27
C ILE A 275 7.55 -1.75 24.36
N ALA A 276 8.57 -2.19 25.12
CA ALA A 276 8.40 -3.16 26.20
C ALA A 276 7.42 -2.67 27.29
N SER A 277 7.37 -1.37 27.56
CA SER A 277 6.44 -0.76 28.52
C SER A 277 5.07 -0.43 27.92
N GLY A 278 4.87 -0.58 26.60
CA GLY A 278 3.65 -0.14 25.90
C GLY A 278 3.50 1.38 25.79
N ALA A 279 4.59 2.13 25.95
CA ALA A 279 4.61 3.58 25.80
C ALA A 279 4.82 4.03 24.33
N LEU A 280 5.22 3.12 23.45
CA LEU A 280 5.40 3.38 22.02
C LEU A 280 4.72 2.29 21.20
N LEU A 281 3.88 2.71 20.25
CA LEU A 281 3.29 1.87 19.23
C LEU A 281 3.87 2.27 17.86
N LEU A 282 4.30 1.29 17.08
CA LEU A 282 4.89 1.49 15.76
C LEU A 282 3.87 1.25 14.64
N PRO A 283 4.15 1.71 13.40
CA PRO A 283 3.34 1.38 12.24
C PRO A 283 3.21 -0.14 12.01
N PRO A 284 2.15 -0.60 11.30
CA PRO A 284 1.95 -2.02 11.02
C PRO A 284 3.09 -2.60 10.17
N THR A 285 3.34 -3.90 10.30
CA THR A 285 4.45 -4.61 9.63
C THR A 285 4.43 -4.52 8.11
N ILE A 286 3.23 -4.37 7.52
CA ILE A 286 3.08 -4.18 6.07
C ILE A 286 3.73 -2.88 5.58
N SER A 287 3.77 -1.81 6.41
CA SER A 287 4.16 -0.48 5.95
C SER A 287 5.67 -0.34 5.75
N VAL A 288 6.07 0.47 4.77
CA VAL A 288 7.47 0.82 4.55
C VAL A 288 8.05 1.59 5.75
N ALA A 289 7.26 2.41 6.45
CA ALA A 289 7.67 3.07 7.70
C ALA A 289 8.18 2.06 8.73
N ARG A 290 7.42 0.97 8.97
CA ARG A 290 7.85 -0.09 9.88
C ARG A 290 9.14 -0.76 9.40
N LYS A 291 9.26 -1.02 8.10
CA LYS A 291 10.47 -1.62 7.52
C LYS A 291 11.69 -0.71 7.68
N MET A 292 11.54 0.61 7.51
CA MET A 292 12.60 1.59 7.71
C MET A 292 13.05 1.62 9.18
N ILE A 293 12.10 1.73 10.11
CA ILE A 293 12.38 1.73 11.55
C ILE A 293 13.06 0.41 11.96
N THR A 294 12.54 -0.73 11.51
CA THR A 294 13.15 -2.04 11.79
C THR A 294 14.55 -2.15 11.21
N GLY A 295 14.76 -1.68 9.97
CA GLY A 295 16.06 -1.69 9.31
C GLY A 295 17.11 -0.85 10.06
N TRP A 296 16.74 0.35 10.50
CA TRP A 296 17.59 1.18 11.34
C TRP A 296 17.89 0.51 12.69
N PHE A 297 16.85 -0.02 13.35
CA PHE A 297 16.97 -0.64 14.67
C PHE A 297 17.91 -1.83 14.66
N THR A 298 17.76 -2.73 13.69
CA THR A 298 18.55 -3.97 13.57
C THR A 298 19.92 -3.80 12.92
N ALA A 299 20.23 -2.61 12.38
CA ALA A 299 21.54 -2.34 11.77
C ALA A 299 22.69 -2.37 12.78
N LYS A 300 22.40 -2.26 14.08
CA LYS A 300 23.41 -2.31 15.15
C LYS A 300 23.39 -3.66 15.85
N PRO A 301 24.53 -4.32 16.08
CA PRO A 301 24.58 -5.57 16.82
C PRO A 301 23.93 -5.46 18.20
N GLY A 302 23.21 -6.51 18.61
CA GLY A 302 22.50 -6.58 19.90
C GLY A 302 21.03 -6.15 19.85
N TYR A 303 20.56 -5.67 18.68
CA TYR A 303 19.15 -5.30 18.47
C TYR A 303 18.52 -6.19 17.40
N THR A 304 17.35 -6.74 17.69
CA THR A 304 16.64 -7.69 16.82
C THR A 304 15.22 -7.23 16.51
N ALA A 305 14.63 -7.74 15.44
CA ALA A 305 13.24 -7.46 15.11
C ALA A 305 12.28 -7.95 16.22
N ALA A 306 12.67 -8.97 16.99
CA ALA A 306 11.89 -9.46 18.12
C ALA A 306 11.74 -8.43 19.26
N ASP A 307 12.70 -7.51 19.40
CA ASP A 307 12.63 -6.43 20.39
C ASP A 307 11.55 -5.38 20.03
N LEU A 308 11.04 -5.40 18.80
CA LEU A 308 9.99 -4.51 18.32
C LEU A 308 8.58 -5.15 18.30
N ILE A 309 8.45 -6.41 18.77
CA ILE A 309 7.15 -7.10 18.86
C ILE A 309 6.35 -6.50 20.02
N GLY A 310 5.03 -6.40 19.85
CA GLY A 310 4.13 -5.83 20.87
C GLY A 310 3.86 -4.33 20.69
N GLY A 311 4.62 -3.65 19.80
CA GLY A 311 4.39 -2.26 19.44
C GLY A 311 3.44 -2.09 18.24
N GLU A 312 2.54 -3.03 17.94
CA GLU A 312 1.66 -2.92 16.79
C GLU A 312 0.32 -2.30 17.16
N ALA A 313 0.07 -1.08 16.69
CA ALA A 313 -1.22 -0.44 16.78
C ALA A 313 -1.82 -0.31 15.37
N TRP A 314 -2.51 -1.34 14.96
CA TRP A 314 -3.39 -1.23 13.82
C TRP A 314 -4.72 -1.91 14.13
N ARG A 315 -5.62 -1.15 14.74
CA ARG A 315 -7.07 -1.39 14.64
C ARG A 315 -7.70 -0.04 14.40
N PRO A 316 -8.70 0.06 13.49
CA PRO A 316 -9.45 1.28 13.27
C PRO A 316 -10.11 1.73 14.54
#